data_894a37373fd05c7d4246910167006315
#
_entry.id   894a37373fd05c7d4246910167006315
#
_cell.length_a   1.000
_cell.length_b   1.000
_cell.length_c   1.000
_cell.angle_alpha   90.00
_cell.angle_beta   90.00
_cell.angle_gamma   90.00
#
_symmetry.space_group_name_H-M   'P 1'
#
loop_
_entity.id
_entity.type
_entity.pdbx_description
1 polymer ?
#
loop_
_entity_poly.entity_id
_entity_poly.type
_entity_poly.pdbx_seq_one_letter_code
_entity_poly.pdbx_strand_id
1 'polypeptide(L)'
;MIKVGIYGPDAVIDPVRKQLLRLLLRHPDVHLQAVASTAGNAVPLSTLHPVYAGETELTLERVLNLDGLDILFVIDEKNLTDEILERFRSDEKFRLVVTGDADRLRSERPHEFVYGLPEFYRKTLVRGARAAYTPRAEAMLIELALLPLAKNALLNAPVKLEMATNRPWSLPDAIAEARETLALVQPSFCAAVEGTTLEAAPFDRLDLVAHMNCPIAIEEVERIYREAYDDHNFVYLLPAETTIDEDLRGSNKCLIQLSRDAEGTLCIKATLDALTKGCTGTCVHLMNLLFGLYERTGLSI
;
A
#
# COMPACT_ATOMS: atom_id res chain seq x y z
N MET A 1 1.21 -22.20 -11.04
CA MET A 1 1.95 -20.93 -10.88
C MET A 1 1.16 -19.83 -11.57
N ILE A 2 0.98 -18.71 -10.93
CA ILE A 2 0.28 -17.53 -11.45
C ILE A 2 1.21 -16.83 -12.44
N LYS A 3 0.74 -16.59 -13.66
CA LYS A 3 1.49 -15.92 -14.72
C LYS A 3 1.31 -14.41 -14.59
N VAL A 4 2.39 -13.73 -14.28
CA VAL A 4 2.39 -12.31 -13.89
C VAL A 4 3.06 -11.44 -14.94
N GLY A 5 2.45 -10.29 -15.21
CA GLY A 5 3.04 -9.19 -15.98
C GLY A 5 3.27 -7.95 -15.11
N ILE A 6 4.25 -7.14 -15.48
CA ILE A 6 4.47 -5.78 -14.95
C ILE A 6 4.50 -4.81 -16.11
N TYR A 7 3.72 -3.75 -16.01
CA TYR A 7 3.71 -2.65 -16.97
C TYR A 7 3.81 -1.30 -16.28
N GLY A 8 4.61 -0.40 -16.78
CA GLY A 8 4.81 0.86 -16.09
C GLY A 8 5.57 1.92 -16.90
N PRO A 9 5.97 3.00 -16.22
CA PRO A 9 6.54 4.17 -16.86
C PRO A 9 7.88 3.89 -17.56
N ASP A 10 8.26 4.81 -18.42
CA ASP A 10 9.48 4.79 -19.24
C ASP A 10 10.78 5.02 -18.45
N ALA A 11 10.72 5.15 -17.15
CA ALA A 11 11.95 5.31 -16.37
C ALA A 11 12.83 4.05 -16.49
N VAL A 12 14.06 4.23 -16.98
CA VAL A 12 15.07 3.17 -17.06
C VAL A 12 15.29 2.54 -15.69
N ILE A 13 15.28 3.37 -14.63
CA ILE A 13 15.39 2.94 -13.24
C ILE A 13 14.15 3.43 -12.50
N ASP A 14 13.19 2.52 -12.30
CA ASP A 14 12.00 2.76 -11.50
C ASP A 14 12.09 1.94 -10.21
N PRO A 15 12.08 2.57 -9.01
CA PRO A 15 12.21 1.87 -7.74
C PRO A 15 11.04 0.92 -7.47
N VAL A 16 9.82 1.28 -7.90
CA VAL A 16 8.62 0.43 -7.74
C VAL A 16 8.76 -0.83 -8.58
N ARG A 17 9.12 -0.69 -9.87
CA ARG A 17 9.37 -1.85 -10.75
C ARG A 17 10.47 -2.73 -10.19
N LYS A 18 11.59 -2.14 -9.77
CA LYS A 18 12.72 -2.90 -9.19
C LYS A 18 12.31 -3.71 -7.96
N GLN A 19 11.55 -3.11 -7.06
CA GLN A 19 11.09 -3.79 -5.85
C GLN A 19 10.03 -4.86 -6.17
N LEU A 20 9.08 -4.60 -7.09
CA LEU A 20 8.11 -5.60 -7.55
C LEU A 20 8.83 -6.80 -8.18
N LEU A 21 9.81 -6.57 -9.05
CA LEU A 21 10.65 -7.63 -9.62
C LEU A 21 11.27 -8.49 -8.52
N ARG A 22 11.87 -7.86 -7.51
CA ARG A 22 12.51 -8.55 -6.39
C ARG A 22 11.52 -9.46 -5.63
N LEU A 23 10.31 -8.96 -5.37
CA LEU A 23 9.29 -9.72 -4.65
C LEU A 23 8.73 -10.86 -5.50
N LEU A 24 8.41 -10.60 -6.76
CA LEU A 24 7.75 -11.56 -7.65
C LEU A 24 8.70 -12.66 -8.12
N LEU A 25 9.98 -12.38 -8.39
CA LEU A 25 10.98 -13.41 -8.75
C LEU A 25 11.22 -14.41 -7.61
N ARG A 26 10.97 -14.01 -6.37
CA ARG A 26 11.14 -14.86 -5.17
C ARG A 26 9.83 -15.44 -4.65
N HIS A 27 8.71 -15.12 -5.29
CA HIS A 27 7.40 -15.61 -4.86
C HIS A 27 7.18 -17.06 -5.33
N PRO A 28 6.90 -18.02 -4.42
CA PRO A 28 6.86 -19.45 -4.77
C PRO A 28 5.76 -19.84 -5.75
N ASP A 29 4.65 -19.10 -5.78
CA ASP A 29 3.47 -19.39 -6.62
C ASP A 29 3.41 -18.57 -7.90
N VAL A 30 4.44 -17.74 -8.18
CA VAL A 30 4.48 -16.82 -9.32
C VAL A 30 5.45 -17.29 -10.39
N HIS A 31 5.04 -17.13 -11.64
CA HIS A 31 5.89 -17.13 -12.82
C HIS A 31 5.82 -15.74 -13.47
N LEU A 32 6.88 -14.95 -13.32
CA LEU A 32 6.99 -13.66 -13.98
C LEU A 32 7.22 -13.90 -15.47
N GLN A 33 6.26 -13.52 -16.32
CA GLN A 33 6.24 -13.83 -17.75
C GLN A 33 6.57 -12.62 -18.61
N ALA A 34 6.14 -11.42 -18.21
CA ALA A 34 6.31 -10.21 -19.01
C ALA A 34 6.67 -9.01 -18.13
N VAL A 35 7.60 -8.20 -18.60
CA VAL A 35 7.92 -6.89 -18.05
C VAL A 35 8.01 -5.90 -19.17
N ALA A 36 7.17 -4.87 -19.17
CA ALA A 36 7.15 -3.89 -20.25
C ALA A 36 7.09 -2.44 -19.72
N SER A 37 7.52 -1.51 -20.55
CA SER A 37 7.45 -0.07 -20.26
C SER A 37 6.88 0.70 -21.46
N THR A 38 6.40 1.91 -21.20
CA THR A 38 5.77 2.77 -22.20
C THR A 38 6.74 3.28 -23.27
N ALA A 39 8.04 3.26 -23.02
CA ALA A 39 9.06 3.67 -23.96
C ALA A 39 10.39 2.92 -23.71
N GLY A 40 11.32 3.06 -24.64
CA GLY A 40 12.64 2.46 -24.57
C GLY A 40 12.85 1.35 -25.59
N ASN A 41 14.07 0.81 -25.64
CA ASN A 41 14.41 -0.38 -26.40
C ASN A 41 14.34 -1.60 -25.50
N ALA A 42 14.11 -2.78 -26.07
CA ALA A 42 14.20 -4.03 -25.33
C ALA A 42 15.58 -4.17 -24.69
N VAL A 43 15.64 -4.27 -23.36
CA VAL A 43 16.88 -4.34 -22.58
C VAL A 43 16.78 -5.46 -21.55
N PRO A 44 17.77 -6.38 -21.48
CA PRO A 44 17.78 -7.41 -20.44
C PRO A 44 17.68 -6.82 -19.04
N LEU A 45 16.83 -7.39 -18.18
CA LEU A 45 16.66 -6.89 -16.79
C LEU A 45 17.97 -6.95 -16.00
N SER A 46 18.84 -7.92 -16.28
CA SER A 46 20.17 -8.01 -15.68
C SER A 46 21.11 -6.87 -16.07
N THR A 47 20.89 -6.24 -17.25
CA THR A 47 21.63 -5.04 -17.66
C THR A 47 21.14 -3.79 -16.92
N LEU A 48 19.83 -3.66 -16.72
CA LEU A 48 19.23 -2.55 -15.98
C LEU A 48 19.50 -2.65 -14.48
N HIS A 49 19.45 -3.86 -13.97
CA HIS A 49 19.60 -4.19 -12.56
C HIS A 49 20.56 -5.38 -12.40
N PRO A 50 21.87 -5.16 -12.28
CA PRO A 50 22.86 -6.24 -12.21
C PRO A 50 22.63 -7.26 -11.11
N VAL A 51 21.87 -6.91 -10.07
CA VAL A 51 21.46 -7.84 -9.00
C VAL A 51 20.65 -9.03 -9.50
N TYR A 52 20.00 -8.93 -10.67
CA TYR A 52 19.23 -10.02 -11.28
C TYR A 52 20.04 -10.87 -12.28
N ALA A 53 21.34 -10.65 -12.40
CA ALA A 53 22.20 -11.48 -13.23
C ALA A 53 22.18 -12.93 -12.71
N GLY A 54 21.76 -13.87 -13.58
CA GLY A 54 21.57 -15.27 -13.22
C GLY A 54 20.26 -15.60 -12.49
N GLU A 55 19.44 -14.61 -12.12
CA GLU A 55 18.11 -14.84 -11.52
C GLU A 55 17.00 -14.85 -12.60
N THR A 56 17.16 -14.12 -13.68
CA THR A 56 16.18 -14.05 -14.78
C THR A 56 16.84 -13.68 -16.10
N GLU A 57 16.30 -14.22 -17.20
CA GLU A 57 16.64 -13.84 -18.58
C GLU A 57 15.62 -12.88 -19.18
N LEU A 58 14.63 -12.42 -18.43
CA LEU A 58 13.61 -11.52 -18.90
C LEU A 58 14.21 -10.19 -19.38
N THR A 59 13.56 -9.65 -20.40
CA THR A 59 13.86 -8.36 -20.99
C THR A 59 12.76 -7.37 -20.65
N LEU A 60 13.13 -6.11 -20.39
CA LEU A 60 12.16 -5.03 -20.35
C LEU A 60 11.72 -4.73 -21.77
N GLU A 61 10.50 -5.11 -22.11
CA GLU A 61 9.96 -4.96 -23.45
C GLU A 61 9.33 -3.57 -23.67
N ARG A 62 9.28 -3.15 -24.92
CA ARG A 62 8.57 -1.93 -25.32
C ARG A 62 7.08 -2.15 -25.51
N VAL A 63 6.69 -3.35 -25.89
CA VAL A 63 5.30 -3.72 -26.14
C VAL A 63 4.88 -4.74 -25.10
N LEU A 64 3.79 -4.44 -24.41
CA LEU A 64 3.20 -5.35 -23.46
C LEU A 64 2.45 -6.47 -24.20
N ASN A 65 2.86 -7.71 -23.96
CA ASN A 65 2.08 -8.87 -24.39
C ASN A 65 1.20 -9.35 -23.23
N LEU A 66 -0.10 -9.27 -23.40
CA LEU A 66 -1.10 -9.70 -22.41
C LEU A 66 -1.46 -11.19 -22.51
N ASP A 67 -0.99 -11.90 -23.55
CA ASP A 67 -1.36 -13.29 -23.80
C ASP A 67 -0.89 -14.22 -22.70
N GLY A 68 -1.83 -14.99 -22.19
CA GLY A 68 -1.56 -16.00 -21.17
C GLY A 68 -1.24 -15.46 -19.79
N LEU A 69 -1.33 -14.14 -19.54
CA LEU A 69 -1.21 -13.58 -18.20
C LEU A 69 -2.48 -13.84 -17.38
N ASP A 70 -2.29 -14.16 -16.10
CA ASP A 70 -3.37 -14.28 -15.11
C ASP A 70 -3.58 -12.95 -14.36
N ILE A 71 -2.51 -12.16 -14.21
CA ILE A 71 -2.55 -10.85 -13.56
C ILE A 71 -1.53 -9.89 -14.17
N LEU A 72 -1.89 -8.61 -14.22
CA LEU A 72 -0.99 -7.52 -14.56
C LEU A 72 -0.88 -6.52 -13.41
N PHE A 73 0.34 -6.19 -13.03
CA PHE A 73 0.65 -5.02 -12.21
C PHE A 73 0.89 -3.82 -13.11
N VAL A 74 0.10 -2.77 -12.93
CA VAL A 74 0.24 -1.50 -13.64
C VAL A 74 0.82 -0.46 -12.69
N ILE A 75 2.02 0.02 -12.99
CA ILE A 75 2.66 1.08 -12.19
C ILE A 75 2.15 2.42 -12.71
N ASP A 76 1.43 3.15 -11.84
CA ASP A 76 0.77 4.41 -12.11
C ASP A 76 -0.47 4.26 -13.05
N GLU A 77 -1.62 4.80 -12.61
CA GLU A 77 -2.89 4.68 -13.33
C GLU A 77 -2.87 5.28 -14.74
N LYS A 78 -1.98 6.26 -15.00
CA LYS A 78 -1.81 6.84 -16.36
C LYS A 78 -1.34 5.83 -17.40
N ASN A 79 -0.75 4.70 -16.96
CA ASN A 79 -0.33 3.60 -17.81
C ASN A 79 -1.44 2.55 -18.01
N LEU A 80 -2.59 2.72 -17.40
CA LEU A 80 -3.77 1.86 -17.60
C LEU A 80 -4.44 2.21 -18.94
N THR A 81 -4.06 1.50 -19.99
CA THR A 81 -4.55 1.73 -21.36
C THR A 81 -5.93 1.12 -21.58
N ASP A 82 -6.63 1.58 -22.63
CA ASP A 82 -7.91 0.99 -23.03
C ASP A 82 -7.77 -0.49 -23.41
N GLU A 83 -6.66 -0.90 -24.02
CA GLU A 83 -6.37 -2.30 -24.35
C GLU A 83 -6.31 -3.18 -23.10
N ILE A 84 -5.64 -2.71 -22.04
CA ILE A 84 -5.59 -3.43 -20.74
C ILE A 84 -7.00 -3.55 -20.14
N LEU A 85 -7.78 -2.46 -20.18
CA LEU A 85 -9.14 -2.45 -19.67
C LEU A 85 -10.07 -3.34 -20.48
N GLU A 86 -9.93 -3.39 -21.81
CA GLU A 86 -10.69 -4.27 -22.68
C GLU A 86 -10.36 -5.74 -22.40
N ARG A 87 -9.08 -6.08 -22.24
CA ARG A 87 -8.66 -7.41 -21.80
C ARG A 87 -9.26 -7.78 -20.46
N PHE A 88 -9.24 -6.87 -19.48
CA PHE A 88 -9.82 -7.08 -18.15
C PHE A 88 -11.34 -7.32 -18.19
N ARG A 89 -12.06 -6.64 -19.08
CA ARG A 89 -13.51 -6.81 -19.23
C ARG A 89 -13.89 -8.07 -19.99
N SER A 90 -13.09 -8.45 -20.99
CA SER A 90 -13.36 -9.62 -21.84
C SER A 90 -12.95 -10.94 -21.21
N ASP A 91 -12.02 -10.95 -20.26
CA ASP A 91 -11.55 -12.15 -19.58
C ASP A 91 -11.82 -12.09 -18.08
N GLU A 92 -12.81 -12.86 -17.63
CA GLU A 92 -13.21 -12.93 -16.21
C GLU A 92 -12.13 -13.49 -15.28
N LYS A 93 -11.12 -14.19 -15.82
CA LYS A 93 -10.02 -14.75 -15.04
C LYS A 93 -8.86 -13.79 -14.88
N PHE A 94 -8.75 -12.83 -15.78
CA PHE A 94 -7.68 -11.83 -15.74
C PHE A 94 -7.88 -10.84 -14.57
N ARG A 95 -6.81 -10.52 -13.87
CA ARG A 95 -6.79 -9.63 -12.71
C ARG A 95 -5.88 -8.44 -12.92
N LEU A 96 -6.16 -7.36 -12.22
CA LEU A 96 -5.37 -6.13 -12.27
C LEU A 96 -5.02 -5.65 -10.85
N VAL A 97 -3.78 -5.21 -10.66
CA VAL A 97 -3.38 -4.39 -9.52
C VAL A 97 -2.69 -3.14 -10.04
N VAL A 98 -3.22 -1.97 -9.67
CA VAL A 98 -2.66 -0.68 -10.06
C VAL A 98 -2.00 -0.05 -8.84
N THR A 99 -0.80 0.50 -8.99
CA THR A 99 -0.07 1.19 -7.92
C THR A 99 0.26 2.63 -8.30
N GLY A 100 0.53 3.46 -7.32
CA GLY A 100 0.74 4.89 -7.50
C GLY A 100 -0.52 5.72 -7.24
N ASP A 101 -0.51 6.96 -7.68
CA ASP A 101 -1.69 7.82 -7.57
C ASP A 101 -2.83 7.26 -8.42
N ALA A 102 -3.96 6.99 -7.79
CA ALA A 102 -5.11 6.33 -8.40
C ALA A 102 -6.40 7.17 -8.27
N ASP A 103 -6.28 8.49 -8.39
CA ASP A 103 -7.39 9.42 -8.21
C ASP A 103 -8.51 9.23 -9.24
N ARG A 104 -8.14 8.93 -10.49
CA ARG A 104 -9.11 8.64 -11.54
C ARG A 104 -9.83 7.31 -11.32
N LEU A 105 -9.11 6.27 -10.89
CA LEU A 105 -9.75 4.99 -10.56
C LEU A 105 -10.73 5.15 -9.40
N ARG A 106 -10.35 5.91 -8.38
CA ARG A 106 -11.20 6.19 -7.23
C ARG A 106 -12.46 6.95 -7.59
N SER A 107 -12.35 7.98 -8.44
CA SER A 107 -13.47 8.84 -8.81
C SER A 107 -14.32 8.29 -9.96
N GLU A 108 -13.71 7.72 -11.00
CA GLU A 108 -14.38 7.33 -12.24
C GLU A 108 -14.78 5.84 -12.27
N ARG A 109 -14.10 4.98 -11.47
CA ARG A 109 -14.28 3.50 -11.50
C ARG A 109 -14.40 2.84 -10.12
N PRO A 110 -15.15 3.43 -9.18
CA PRO A 110 -15.19 2.95 -7.79
C PRO A 110 -15.78 1.53 -7.64
N HIS A 111 -16.47 1.01 -8.68
CA HIS A 111 -17.07 -0.32 -8.67
C HIS A 111 -16.25 -1.38 -9.42
N GLU A 112 -15.29 -0.96 -10.25
CA GLU A 112 -14.43 -1.89 -11.00
C GLU A 112 -13.18 -2.28 -10.19
N PHE A 113 -12.66 -1.34 -9.38
CA PHE A 113 -11.42 -1.50 -8.61
C PHE A 113 -11.68 -1.35 -7.12
N VAL A 114 -11.19 -2.30 -6.34
CA VAL A 114 -11.26 -2.24 -4.87
C VAL A 114 -10.10 -1.40 -4.34
N TYR A 115 -10.38 -0.52 -3.38
CA TYR A 115 -9.37 0.19 -2.62
C TYR A 115 -8.48 -0.79 -1.85
N GLY A 116 -7.20 -0.76 -2.12
CA GLY A 116 -6.23 -1.76 -1.71
C GLY A 116 -5.69 -1.58 -0.30
N LEU A 117 -6.57 -1.45 0.67
CA LEU A 117 -6.25 -1.50 2.10
C LEU A 117 -6.79 -2.82 2.68
N PRO A 118 -5.99 -3.91 2.66
CA PRO A 118 -6.45 -5.23 3.09
C PRO A 118 -6.96 -5.26 4.53
N GLU A 119 -6.42 -4.44 5.41
CA GLU A 119 -6.81 -4.35 6.81
C GLU A 119 -8.26 -3.86 7.00
N PHE A 120 -8.82 -3.26 5.94
CA PHE A 120 -10.20 -2.82 5.94
C PHE A 120 -11.06 -3.56 4.91
N TYR A 121 -10.54 -3.80 3.69
CA TYR A 121 -11.30 -4.36 2.56
C TYR A 121 -11.06 -5.86 2.32
N ARG A 122 -10.43 -6.60 3.24
CA ARG A 122 -10.10 -8.03 3.09
C ARG A 122 -11.27 -8.86 2.59
N LYS A 123 -12.46 -8.68 3.18
CA LYS A 123 -13.66 -9.45 2.79
C LYS A 123 -14.06 -9.19 1.33
N THR A 124 -13.98 -7.96 0.87
CA THR A 124 -14.28 -7.58 -0.52
C THR A 124 -13.26 -8.17 -1.48
N LEU A 125 -11.97 -8.08 -1.12
CA LEU A 125 -10.87 -8.60 -1.93
C LEU A 125 -10.97 -10.11 -2.15
N VAL A 126 -11.27 -10.92 -1.11
CA VAL A 126 -11.35 -12.38 -1.22
C VAL A 126 -12.67 -12.89 -1.80
N ARG A 127 -13.73 -12.07 -1.85
CA ARG A 127 -15.08 -12.49 -2.31
C ARG A 127 -15.36 -12.26 -3.78
N GLY A 128 -14.33 -12.19 -4.61
CA GLY A 128 -14.48 -12.12 -6.06
C GLY A 128 -14.07 -10.79 -6.68
N ALA A 129 -13.35 -9.95 -5.96
CA ALA A 129 -12.66 -8.82 -6.59
C ALA A 129 -11.68 -9.33 -7.63
N ARG A 130 -11.60 -8.63 -8.77
CA ARG A 130 -10.66 -8.94 -9.85
C ARG A 130 -9.63 -7.83 -10.06
N ALA A 131 -9.91 -6.64 -9.54
CA ALA A 131 -9.01 -5.51 -9.65
C ALA A 131 -8.96 -4.73 -8.33
N ALA A 132 -7.78 -4.23 -8.03
CA ALA A 132 -7.52 -3.36 -6.88
C ALA A 132 -6.47 -2.31 -7.23
N TYR A 133 -6.44 -1.21 -6.49
CA TYR A 133 -5.37 -0.22 -6.55
C TYR A 133 -4.84 0.08 -5.16
N THR A 134 -3.54 0.37 -5.04
CA THR A 134 -2.95 0.71 -3.74
C THR A 134 -3.28 2.15 -3.35
N PRO A 135 -3.55 2.43 -2.07
CA PRO A 135 -3.57 3.80 -1.56
C PRO A 135 -2.22 4.51 -1.76
N ARG A 136 -2.21 5.83 -1.66
CA ARG A 136 -0.97 6.54 -1.35
C ARG A 136 -0.40 6.02 -0.03
N ALA A 137 0.91 5.86 0.06
CA ALA A 137 1.56 5.32 1.26
C ALA A 137 1.24 6.16 2.50
N GLU A 138 1.17 7.47 2.33
CA GLU A 138 0.85 8.45 3.36
C GLU A 138 -0.60 8.33 3.82
N ALA A 139 -1.54 8.18 2.89
CA ALA A 139 -2.96 7.95 3.19
C ALA A 139 -3.14 6.62 3.94
N MET A 140 -2.51 5.55 3.46
CA MET A 140 -2.50 4.24 4.13
C MET A 140 -2.03 4.36 5.57
N LEU A 141 -0.94 5.11 5.82
CA LEU A 141 -0.41 5.26 7.18
C LEU A 141 -1.38 6.02 8.09
N ILE A 142 -2.01 7.09 7.59
CA ILE A 142 -3.05 7.84 8.32
C ILE A 142 -4.24 6.93 8.63
N GLU A 143 -4.70 6.17 7.64
CA GLU A 143 -5.82 5.24 7.78
C GLU A 143 -5.51 4.15 8.81
N LEU A 144 -4.36 3.49 8.71
CA LEU A 144 -3.96 2.46 9.69
C LEU A 144 -3.82 3.04 11.11
N ALA A 145 -3.39 4.30 11.24
CA ALA A 145 -3.34 4.96 12.53
C ALA A 145 -4.73 5.29 13.09
N LEU A 146 -5.71 5.67 12.28
CA LEU A 146 -6.97 6.24 12.76
C LEU A 146 -8.20 5.31 12.61
N LEU A 147 -8.17 4.31 11.74
CA LEU A 147 -9.29 3.39 11.52
C LEU A 147 -9.81 2.68 12.77
N PRO A 148 -8.97 2.21 13.73
CA PRO A 148 -9.49 1.61 14.96
C PRO A 148 -10.37 2.58 15.75
N LEU A 149 -9.99 3.86 15.82
CA LEU A 149 -10.79 4.88 16.50
C LEU A 149 -12.08 5.21 15.73
N ALA A 150 -12.00 5.29 14.39
CA ALA A 150 -13.17 5.49 13.55
C ALA A 150 -14.21 4.37 13.70
N LYS A 151 -13.77 3.11 13.71
CA LYS A 151 -14.64 1.93 13.92
C LYS A 151 -15.38 1.97 15.27
N ASN A 152 -14.82 2.67 16.25
CA ASN A 152 -15.40 2.84 17.59
C ASN A 152 -16.05 4.23 17.80
N ALA A 153 -16.26 5.00 16.73
CA ALA A 153 -16.86 6.33 16.75
C ALA A 153 -16.13 7.33 17.69
N LEU A 154 -14.81 7.23 17.76
CA LEU A 154 -13.96 8.03 18.67
C LEU A 154 -13.26 9.22 17.97
N LEU A 155 -13.38 9.37 16.65
CA LEU A 155 -12.85 10.53 15.92
C LEU A 155 -13.79 11.74 16.04
N ASN A 156 -13.95 12.26 17.24
CA ASN A 156 -14.87 13.36 17.53
C ASN A 156 -14.15 14.69 17.86
N ALA A 157 -12.83 14.69 17.81
CA ALA A 157 -11.99 15.85 18.06
C ALA A 157 -11.06 16.12 16.87
N PRO A 158 -10.54 17.35 16.69
CA PRO A 158 -9.52 17.63 15.69
C PRO A 158 -8.32 16.70 15.85
N VAL A 159 -7.77 16.26 14.71
CA VAL A 159 -6.57 15.42 14.66
C VAL A 159 -5.45 16.23 14.03
N LYS A 160 -4.36 16.41 14.75
CA LYS A 160 -3.13 17.02 14.24
C LYS A 160 -2.16 15.94 13.84
N LEU A 161 -1.68 15.99 12.60
CA LEU A 161 -0.72 15.02 12.05
C LEU A 161 0.65 15.68 11.89
N GLU A 162 1.69 14.97 12.29
CA GLU A 162 3.08 15.29 12.00
C GLU A 162 3.68 14.11 11.22
N MET A 163 4.17 14.36 10.01
CA MET A 163 4.67 13.29 9.14
C MET A 163 6.08 13.57 8.67
N ALA A 164 6.96 12.59 8.80
CA ALA A 164 8.33 12.62 8.29
C ALA A 164 8.48 11.65 7.11
N THR A 165 9.05 12.14 6.01
CA THR A 165 9.36 11.35 4.81
C THR A 165 10.45 12.03 4.00
N ASN A 166 11.25 11.24 3.28
CA ASN A 166 12.24 11.74 2.33
C ASN A 166 11.73 11.76 0.87
N ARG A 167 10.46 11.43 0.65
CA ARG A 167 9.84 11.39 -0.67
C ARG A 167 9.06 12.67 -0.96
N PRO A 168 9.04 13.14 -2.23
CA PRO A 168 8.12 14.18 -2.62
C PRO A 168 6.68 13.65 -2.53
N TRP A 169 5.82 14.36 -1.85
CA TRP A 169 4.41 13.96 -1.63
C TRP A 169 3.52 15.18 -1.35
N SER A 170 2.23 14.96 -1.45
CA SER A 170 1.22 15.96 -1.12
C SER A 170 0.46 15.55 0.13
N LEU A 171 0.74 16.21 1.24
CA LEU A 171 0.02 16.00 2.50
C LEU A 171 -1.47 16.31 2.36
N PRO A 172 -1.92 17.37 1.68
CA PRO A 172 -3.33 17.63 1.46
C PRO A 172 -4.05 16.49 0.74
N ASP A 173 -3.44 15.92 -0.32
CA ASP A 173 -4.06 14.84 -1.09
C ASP A 173 -4.15 13.54 -0.28
N ALA A 174 -3.09 13.21 0.49
CA ALA A 174 -3.10 12.05 1.37
C ALA A 174 -4.16 12.19 2.49
N ILE A 175 -4.30 13.37 3.08
CA ILE A 175 -5.34 13.65 4.07
C ILE A 175 -6.72 13.55 3.44
N ALA A 176 -6.92 14.08 2.23
CA ALA A 176 -8.20 14.01 1.53
C ALA A 176 -8.60 12.55 1.27
N GLU A 177 -7.67 11.72 0.78
CA GLU A 177 -7.88 10.30 0.53
C GLU A 177 -8.23 9.55 1.82
N ALA A 178 -7.44 9.72 2.88
CA ALA A 178 -7.69 9.08 4.17
C ALA A 178 -9.03 9.51 4.79
N ARG A 179 -9.40 10.78 4.66
CA ARG A 179 -10.70 11.29 5.16
C ARG A 179 -11.89 10.62 4.48
N GLU A 180 -11.82 10.33 3.18
CA GLU A 180 -12.87 9.60 2.47
C GLU A 180 -13.09 8.22 3.10
N THR A 181 -12.02 7.46 3.34
CA THR A 181 -12.11 6.15 3.99
C THR A 181 -12.62 6.24 5.43
N LEU A 182 -12.10 7.19 6.21
CA LEU A 182 -12.53 7.39 7.61
C LEU A 182 -14.00 7.78 7.70
N ALA A 183 -14.49 8.63 6.78
CA ALA A 183 -15.90 9.04 6.73
C ALA A 183 -16.84 7.89 6.33
N LEU A 184 -16.39 6.93 5.51
CA LEU A 184 -17.16 5.71 5.24
C LEU A 184 -17.36 4.85 6.50
N VAL A 185 -16.37 4.86 7.41
CA VAL A 185 -16.39 4.08 8.65
C VAL A 185 -17.16 4.80 9.75
N GLN A 186 -16.91 6.09 9.91
CA GLN A 186 -17.58 6.98 10.86
C GLN A 186 -18.27 8.12 10.12
N PRO A 187 -19.52 7.97 9.64
CA PRO A 187 -20.22 9.02 8.91
C PRO A 187 -20.38 10.34 9.67
N SER A 188 -20.35 10.28 10.99
CA SER A 188 -20.34 11.48 11.87
C SER A 188 -18.97 12.17 11.94
N PHE A 189 -17.93 11.62 11.28
CA PHE A 189 -16.59 12.20 11.30
C PHE A 189 -16.57 13.53 10.57
N CYS A 190 -16.48 14.60 11.34
CA CYS A 190 -16.39 15.97 10.82
C CYS A 190 -15.15 16.72 11.36
N ALA A 191 -14.33 16.04 12.16
CA ALA A 191 -13.18 16.67 12.78
C ALA A 191 -12.17 17.14 11.72
N ALA A 192 -11.58 18.30 11.96
CA ALA A 192 -10.50 18.81 11.13
C ALA A 192 -9.29 17.87 11.24
N VAL A 193 -8.69 17.54 10.11
CA VAL A 193 -7.39 16.86 10.04
C VAL A 193 -6.42 17.87 9.45
N GLU A 194 -5.47 18.28 10.24
CA GLU A 194 -4.41 19.22 9.85
C GLU A 194 -3.08 18.49 9.91
N GLY A 195 -2.16 18.80 9.01
CA GLY A 195 -0.89 18.12 8.97
C GLY A 195 0.28 19.05 8.68
N THR A 196 1.42 18.68 9.21
CA THR A 196 2.72 19.32 8.94
C THR A 196 3.73 18.26 8.51
N THR A 197 4.64 18.65 7.61
CA THR A 197 5.76 17.80 7.20
C THR A 197 6.95 18.09 8.11
N LEU A 198 7.56 17.05 8.65
CA LEU A 198 8.80 17.12 9.43
C LEU A 198 10.02 16.85 8.53
N GLU A 199 11.22 16.87 9.12
CA GLU A 199 12.46 16.53 8.42
C GLU A 199 12.46 15.08 7.90
N ALA A 200 13.33 14.83 6.90
CA ALA A 200 13.40 13.58 6.20
C ALA A 200 13.67 12.37 7.10
N ALA A 201 12.88 11.33 6.90
CA ALA A 201 13.09 10.02 7.50
C ALA A 201 14.23 9.25 6.77
N PRO A 202 14.91 8.28 7.42
CA PRO A 202 15.90 7.44 6.76
C PRO A 202 15.24 6.53 5.71
N PHE A 203 15.94 6.24 4.59
CA PHE A 203 15.50 5.45 3.43
C PHE A 203 14.08 5.83 2.94
N ASP A 204 13.25 4.88 2.51
CA ASP A 204 11.83 5.08 2.15
C ASP A 204 10.89 4.97 3.38
N ARG A 205 11.39 5.25 4.57
CA ARG A 205 10.61 5.22 5.82
C ARG A 205 9.62 6.37 5.85
N LEU A 206 8.42 6.07 6.31
CA LEU A 206 7.36 7.00 6.58
C LEU A 206 7.01 6.94 8.06
N ASP A 207 7.13 8.05 8.76
CA ASP A 207 6.76 8.19 10.17
C ASP A 207 5.60 9.16 10.30
N LEU A 208 4.60 8.79 11.09
CA LEU A 208 3.45 9.61 11.44
C LEU A 208 3.32 9.71 12.96
N VAL A 209 3.05 10.90 13.45
CA VAL A 209 2.50 11.11 14.79
C VAL A 209 1.16 11.81 14.66
N ALA A 210 0.11 11.17 15.13
CA ALA A 210 -1.23 11.76 15.21
C ALA A 210 -1.55 12.13 16.67
N HIS A 211 -1.94 13.38 16.88
CA HIS A 211 -2.32 13.94 18.18
C HIS A 211 -3.81 14.26 18.19
N MET A 212 -4.52 13.77 19.20
CA MET A 212 -5.94 14.10 19.37
C MET A 212 -6.38 14.01 20.83
N ASN A 213 -7.40 14.77 21.18
CA ASN A 213 -8.08 14.58 22.43
C ASN A 213 -8.99 13.35 22.34
N CYS A 214 -8.74 12.36 23.20
CA CYS A 214 -9.51 11.13 23.27
C CYS A 214 -9.84 10.85 24.73
N PRO A 215 -11.14 10.83 25.12
CA PRO A 215 -11.53 10.86 26.54
C PRO A 215 -11.44 9.51 27.26
N ILE A 216 -11.17 8.40 26.55
CA ILE A 216 -11.07 7.07 27.13
C ILE A 216 -9.64 6.78 27.64
N ALA A 217 -9.48 5.86 28.60
CA ALA A 217 -8.19 5.47 29.15
C ALA A 217 -7.27 4.84 28.09
N ILE A 218 -5.95 4.93 28.27
CA ILE A 218 -4.98 4.42 27.29
C ILE A 218 -5.10 2.90 27.13
N GLU A 219 -5.38 2.17 28.19
CA GLU A 219 -5.55 0.72 28.20
C GLU A 219 -6.74 0.31 27.31
N GLU A 220 -7.78 1.12 27.28
CA GLU A 220 -8.95 0.89 26.43
C GLU A 220 -8.63 1.20 24.96
N VAL A 221 -7.85 2.26 24.69
CA VAL A 221 -7.33 2.54 23.34
C VAL A 221 -6.48 1.38 22.85
N GLU A 222 -5.55 0.88 23.66
CA GLU A 222 -4.72 -0.27 23.31
C GLU A 222 -5.55 -1.52 23.01
N ARG A 223 -6.60 -1.78 23.81
CA ARG A 223 -7.53 -2.89 23.54
C ARG A 223 -8.19 -2.76 22.18
N ILE A 224 -8.68 -1.57 21.85
CA ILE A 224 -9.30 -1.28 20.54
C ILE A 224 -8.34 -1.56 19.39
N TYR A 225 -7.07 -1.14 19.50
CA TYR A 225 -6.08 -1.39 18.46
C TYR A 225 -5.69 -2.87 18.34
N ARG A 226 -5.55 -3.59 19.47
CA ARG A 226 -5.33 -5.03 19.45
C ARG A 226 -6.49 -5.76 18.78
N GLU A 227 -7.73 -5.49 19.17
CA GLU A 227 -8.92 -6.08 18.54
C GLU A 227 -9.02 -5.76 17.04
N ALA A 228 -8.56 -4.57 16.62
CA ALA A 228 -8.59 -4.18 15.23
C ALA A 228 -7.53 -4.90 14.38
N TYR A 229 -6.37 -5.27 14.96
CA TYR A 229 -5.20 -5.72 14.21
C TYR A 229 -4.68 -7.11 14.56
N ASP A 230 -5.15 -7.78 15.62
CA ASP A 230 -4.67 -9.12 16.02
C ASP A 230 -4.80 -10.18 14.91
N ASP A 231 -5.84 -10.09 14.07
CA ASP A 231 -6.07 -10.97 12.94
C ASP A 231 -5.37 -10.52 11.63
N HIS A 232 -4.61 -9.41 11.68
CA HIS A 232 -3.93 -8.85 10.51
C HIS A 232 -2.44 -9.19 10.50
N ASN A 233 -1.96 -9.63 9.34
CA ASN A 233 -0.62 -10.18 9.19
C ASN A 233 0.51 -9.14 9.17
N PHE A 234 0.20 -7.85 9.00
CA PHE A 234 1.19 -6.83 8.69
C PHE A 234 1.06 -5.54 9.51
N VAL A 235 0.18 -5.50 10.50
CA VAL A 235 0.07 -4.36 11.42
C VAL A 235 0.31 -4.85 12.85
N TYR A 236 1.21 -4.19 13.55
CA TYR A 236 1.66 -4.61 14.89
C TYR A 236 1.61 -3.45 15.87
N LEU A 237 1.00 -3.68 17.03
CA LEU A 237 1.05 -2.75 18.15
C LEU A 237 2.29 -3.06 18.98
N LEU A 238 3.16 -2.06 19.18
CA LEU A 238 4.38 -2.14 19.95
C LEU A 238 4.27 -1.33 21.25
N PRO A 239 5.05 -1.67 22.30
CA PRO A 239 5.21 -0.79 23.47
C PRO A 239 5.70 0.60 23.05
N ALA A 240 5.24 1.64 23.76
CA ALA A 240 5.53 3.04 23.41
C ALA A 240 7.03 3.38 23.38
N GLU A 241 7.83 2.71 24.19
CA GLU A 241 9.27 2.94 24.35
C GLU A 241 10.13 2.17 23.31
N THR A 242 9.51 1.33 22.47
CA THR A 242 10.24 0.53 21.50
C THR A 242 10.89 1.43 20.46
N THR A 243 12.18 1.31 20.29
CA THR A 243 12.90 1.97 19.18
C THR A 243 12.65 1.21 17.88
N ILE A 244 12.26 1.92 16.84
CA ILE A 244 12.11 1.37 15.49
C ILE A 244 13.37 1.73 14.70
N ASP A 245 14.12 0.72 14.29
CA ASP A 245 15.39 0.83 13.59
C ASP A 245 15.25 0.65 12.06
N GLU A 246 16.39 0.52 11.37
CA GLU A 246 16.44 0.35 9.90
C GLU A 246 15.99 -1.04 9.42
N ASP A 247 15.80 -2.01 10.32
CA ASP A 247 15.35 -3.37 9.96
C ASP A 247 13.90 -3.39 9.41
N LEU A 248 13.16 -2.28 9.61
CA LEU A 248 11.86 -2.09 8.96
C LEU A 248 11.97 -2.00 7.43
N ARG A 249 13.15 -1.64 6.91
CA ARG A 249 13.40 -1.48 5.47
C ARG A 249 13.12 -2.77 4.70
N GLY A 250 12.29 -2.65 3.65
CA GLY A 250 11.90 -3.78 2.80
C GLY A 250 10.92 -4.76 3.44
N SER A 251 10.43 -4.49 4.66
CA SER A 251 9.38 -5.28 5.30
C SER A 251 7.99 -4.79 4.90
N ASN A 252 7.01 -5.70 4.91
CA ASN A 252 5.60 -5.36 4.65
C ASN A 252 4.85 -5.00 5.94
N LYS A 253 5.53 -4.41 6.93
CA LYS A 253 4.97 -4.08 8.25
C LYS A 253 4.54 -2.63 8.36
N CYS A 254 3.47 -2.40 9.13
CA CYS A 254 3.15 -1.14 9.76
C CYS A 254 3.24 -1.34 11.29
N LEU A 255 4.03 -0.52 11.95
CA LEU A 255 4.25 -0.56 13.39
C LEU A 255 3.54 0.62 14.04
N ILE A 256 2.73 0.37 15.07
CA ILE A 256 1.95 1.37 15.78
C ILE A 256 2.34 1.38 17.25
N GLN A 257 2.48 2.56 17.82
CA GLN A 257 2.73 2.80 19.24
C GLN A 257 1.73 3.82 19.76
N LEU A 258 1.23 3.59 20.95
CA LEU A 258 0.24 4.44 21.61
C LEU A 258 0.80 5.01 22.90
N SER A 259 0.60 6.29 23.12
CA SER A 259 1.00 6.97 24.37
C SER A 259 0.10 8.16 24.65
N ARG A 260 0.29 8.77 25.83
CA ARG A 260 -0.25 10.10 26.12
C ARG A 260 0.87 11.04 26.48
N ASP A 261 0.74 12.30 26.06
CA ASP A 261 1.62 13.37 26.49
C ASP A 261 1.28 13.86 27.91
N ALA A 262 2.03 14.85 28.39
CA ALA A 262 1.85 15.41 29.72
C ALA A 262 0.50 16.12 29.93
N GLU A 263 -0.12 16.57 28.84
CA GLU A 263 -1.43 17.20 28.80
C GLU A 263 -2.59 16.19 28.71
N GLY A 264 -2.25 14.90 28.55
CA GLY A 264 -3.21 13.81 28.40
C GLY A 264 -3.72 13.62 26.96
N THR A 265 -3.13 14.29 25.97
CA THR A 265 -3.44 14.10 24.54
C THR A 265 -3.01 12.71 24.09
N LEU A 266 -3.87 12.01 23.37
CA LEU A 266 -3.50 10.74 22.75
C LEU A 266 -2.51 10.98 21.62
N CYS A 267 -1.37 10.31 21.68
CA CYS A 267 -0.32 10.30 20.66
C CYS A 267 -0.27 8.91 20.02
N ILE A 268 -0.55 8.83 18.74
CA ILE A 268 -0.47 7.61 17.92
C ILE A 268 0.72 7.76 16.99
N LYS A 269 1.78 6.98 17.24
CA LYS A 269 2.91 6.90 16.32
C LYS A 269 2.72 5.71 15.40
N ALA A 270 2.88 5.90 14.11
CA ALA A 270 2.81 4.84 13.13
C ALA A 270 3.97 4.95 12.15
N THR A 271 4.54 3.81 11.77
CA THR A 271 5.73 3.76 10.91
C THR A 271 5.63 2.61 9.91
N LEU A 272 6.00 2.85 8.66
CA LEU A 272 6.11 1.82 7.61
C LEU A 272 7.22 2.15 6.60
N ASP A 273 7.59 1.16 5.78
CA ASP A 273 8.38 1.37 4.57
C ASP A 273 7.44 1.74 3.41
N ALA A 274 7.54 2.97 2.91
CA ALA A 274 6.66 3.50 1.88
C ALA A 274 6.78 2.78 0.53
N LEU A 275 7.97 2.25 0.20
CA LEU A 275 8.18 1.49 -1.03
C LEU A 275 7.64 0.06 -0.93
N THR A 276 7.74 -0.56 0.26
CA THR A 276 7.27 -1.94 0.47
C THR A 276 5.85 -1.96 0.99
N LYS A 277 5.60 -1.70 2.27
CA LYS A 277 4.25 -1.72 2.84
C LYS A 277 3.34 -0.68 2.19
N GLY A 278 3.85 0.52 1.96
CA GLY A 278 3.09 1.60 1.32
C GLY A 278 2.79 1.39 -0.17
N CYS A 279 3.42 0.39 -0.84
CA CYS A 279 3.28 0.22 -2.29
C CYS A 279 3.44 -1.25 -2.73
N THR A 280 4.66 -1.69 -3.01
CA THR A 280 4.94 -2.95 -3.73
C THR A 280 4.60 -4.21 -2.93
N GLY A 281 4.84 -4.21 -1.63
CA GLY A 281 4.44 -5.30 -0.75
C GLY A 281 2.93 -5.41 -0.63
N THR A 282 2.22 -4.28 -0.57
CA THR A 282 0.76 -4.27 -0.64
C THR A 282 0.25 -4.76 -1.99
N CYS A 283 0.91 -4.44 -3.12
CA CYS A 283 0.57 -5.03 -4.42
C CYS A 283 0.61 -6.57 -4.40
N VAL A 284 1.69 -7.15 -3.86
CA VAL A 284 1.81 -8.62 -3.73
C VAL A 284 0.79 -9.18 -2.75
N HIS A 285 0.52 -8.49 -1.64
CA HIS A 285 -0.54 -8.85 -0.69
C HIS A 285 -1.93 -8.88 -1.37
N LEU A 286 -2.25 -7.85 -2.16
CA LEU A 286 -3.48 -7.81 -2.95
C LEU A 286 -3.56 -8.99 -3.94
N MET A 287 -2.49 -9.28 -4.67
CA MET A 287 -2.43 -10.46 -5.53
C MET A 287 -2.72 -11.74 -4.75
N ASN A 288 -2.08 -11.94 -3.60
CA ASN A 288 -2.31 -13.12 -2.77
C ASN A 288 -3.80 -13.28 -2.39
N LEU A 289 -4.45 -12.19 -1.98
CA LEU A 289 -5.88 -12.18 -1.65
C LEU A 289 -6.76 -12.45 -2.88
N LEU A 290 -6.47 -11.83 -4.02
CA LEU A 290 -7.22 -12.01 -5.26
C LEU A 290 -7.16 -13.45 -5.80
N PHE A 291 -6.09 -14.18 -5.50
CA PHE A 291 -5.90 -15.59 -5.89
C PHE A 291 -6.19 -16.59 -4.76
N GLY A 292 -6.58 -16.12 -3.58
CA GLY A 292 -6.85 -16.98 -2.42
C GLY A 292 -5.61 -17.67 -1.87
N LEU A 293 -4.42 -17.08 -2.06
CA LEU A 293 -3.17 -17.54 -1.46
C LEU A 293 -3.07 -17.10 0.00
N TYR A 294 -2.13 -17.70 0.74
CA TYR A 294 -1.81 -17.20 2.06
C TYR A 294 -1.18 -15.80 1.98
N GLU A 295 -1.70 -14.88 2.75
CA GLU A 295 -1.40 -13.44 2.66
C GLU A 295 0.10 -13.10 2.73
N ARG A 296 0.87 -13.86 3.52
CA ARG A 296 2.33 -13.63 3.73
C ARG A 296 3.21 -14.23 2.63
N THR A 297 2.64 -15.00 1.70
CA THR A 297 3.45 -15.67 0.68
C THR A 297 4.26 -14.65 -0.13
N GLY A 298 5.57 -14.87 -0.23
CA GLY A 298 6.48 -13.97 -0.96
C GLY A 298 6.78 -12.63 -0.30
N LEU A 299 6.29 -12.38 0.92
CA LEU A 299 6.47 -11.12 1.65
C LEU A 299 7.34 -11.31 2.90
N SER A 300 8.26 -10.37 3.12
CA SER A 300 9.04 -10.30 4.37
C SER A 300 8.19 -9.75 5.52
N ILE A 301 8.31 -10.39 6.66
CA ILE A 301 7.65 -10.02 7.91
C ILE A 301 8.69 -9.47 8.86
#